data_f5d2fab129a125c8e70ba644155f9818
#
_entry.id   f5d2fab129a125c8e70ba644155f9818
#
_cell.length_a   1.000
_cell.length_b   1.000
_cell.length_c   1.000
_cell.angle_alpha   90.00
_cell.angle_beta   90.00
_cell.angle_gamma   90.00
#
_symmetry.space_group_name_H-M   'P 1'
#
loop_
_entity.id
_entity.type
_entity.pdbx_description
1 polymer ?
#
loop_
_entity_poly.entity_id
_entity_poly.type
_entity_poly.pdbx_seq_one_letter_code
_entity_poly.pdbx_strand_id
1 'polypeptide(L)'
;MMTDKQLEIEKLKAEIERLKKELKKRKKYGLVWEDKPEEVVEMCKEKLPVLKEVKNKEIITDKEKPMNLLIEGDNYHALSVLNYTHAGKVDVIYIDPPYNTGARDWKYNNDYVDINDAWRHSKWLSMMAHRLQLAKNLLKENGVFICAIDENEFYRLGLLLEDIFKGFEIHCITIVHNPRGVQGNNFSYTHEYAYFVFRKGLKVIGPRKIKIEDIDWRNLRDNGGESLRTDAKNCFYPIIVNKDGDIINFGNVLPSNEHPKSQTEKHGEEFYIYPIDRKGIERKWRYARQSIEEIKHLLRARKTKNGYEIEIGKDFGIVRTVWQDSRYDANEYGTKLVHALVPNTHFDFPKSVWNTYDCIAPILYSRKNAIILDFFAGSGTTAHALMILNKEDDGQRKFILCTNNENKIAEEVCYPRIKKVIEGHKDYTDITGITANLKYFKTDFVDAEPNDKNKIKLTHQATEMLCVKEGTFEKMIDNEKFKIFKNSDHYTGIIWDQTAIPEFKRAIEGKIGKFSVYVFSLGDETFDDEFADVKQKVNLSPIPEAILRVYRRIFR
;
A
#
# COMPACT_ATOMS: atom_id res chain seq x y z
N MET A 1 9.11 35.24 55.11
CA MET A 1 8.58 33.98 54.54
C MET A 1 7.43 34.34 53.62
N MET A 2 7.47 33.92 52.35
CA MET A 2 6.32 34.09 51.43
C MET A 2 5.16 33.26 51.96
N THR A 3 3.96 33.83 51.91
CA THR A 3 2.75 33.07 52.24
C THR A 3 2.45 32.04 51.16
N ASP A 4 1.76 30.92 51.48
CA ASP A 4 1.37 29.90 50.49
C ASP A 4 0.63 30.48 49.27
N LYS A 5 -0.19 31.51 49.48
CA LYS A 5 -0.85 32.26 48.39
C LYS A 5 0.14 33.02 47.49
N GLN A 6 1.24 33.54 48.04
CA GLN A 6 2.27 34.22 47.23
C GLN A 6 3.05 33.21 46.37
N LEU A 7 3.29 32.01 46.87
CA LEU A 7 3.97 30.92 46.16
C LEU A 7 3.09 30.39 45.00
N GLU A 8 1.77 30.28 45.21
CA GLU A 8 0.79 29.87 44.22
C GLU A 8 0.66 30.92 43.10
N ILE A 9 0.64 32.21 43.45
CA ILE A 9 0.63 33.30 42.45
C ILE A 9 1.91 33.30 41.61
N GLU A 10 3.07 33.00 42.14
CA GLU A 10 4.29 32.91 41.35
C GLU A 10 4.31 31.71 40.42
N LYS A 11 3.80 30.54 40.86
CA LYS A 11 3.61 29.38 40.00
C LYS A 11 2.65 29.65 38.81
N LEU A 12 1.53 30.30 39.11
CA LEU A 12 0.58 30.68 38.07
C LEU A 12 1.15 31.72 37.07
N LYS A 13 1.93 32.68 37.56
CA LYS A 13 2.66 33.65 36.71
C LYS A 13 3.69 32.97 35.81
N ALA A 14 4.45 32.01 36.34
CA ALA A 14 5.42 31.25 35.58
C ALA A 14 4.73 30.39 34.47
N GLU A 15 3.59 29.78 34.79
CA GLU A 15 2.81 29.02 33.86
C GLU A 15 2.20 29.91 32.75
N ILE A 16 1.66 31.08 33.11
CA ILE A 16 1.18 32.08 32.14
C ILE A 16 2.30 32.53 31.20
N GLU A 17 3.51 32.77 31.70
CA GLU A 17 4.66 33.14 30.85
C GLU A 17 5.10 31.98 29.95
N ARG A 18 5.04 30.74 30.43
CA ARG A 18 5.27 29.54 29.62
C ARG A 18 4.25 29.45 28.49
N LEU A 19 2.97 29.56 28.81
CA LEU A 19 1.87 29.51 27.84
C LEU A 19 1.95 30.67 26.82
N LYS A 20 2.33 31.88 27.25
CA LYS A 20 2.57 33.00 26.33
C LYS A 20 3.75 32.75 25.39
N LYS A 21 4.85 32.10 25.86
CA LYS A 21 5.97 31.71 25.01
C LYS A 21 5.57 30.62 24.00
N GLU A 22 4.76 29.67 24.42
CA GLU A 22 4.22 28.63 23.53
C GLU A 22 3.28 29.22 22.49
N LEU A 23 2.39 30.15 22.87
CA LEU A 23 1.53 30.89 21.94
C LEU A 23 2.33 31.72 20.93
N LYS A 24 3.44 32.36 21.35
CA LYS A 24 4.33 33.10 20.44
C LYS A 24 5.11 32.19 19.49
N LYS A 25 5.31 30.90 19.82
CA LYS A 25 5.92 29.90 18.95
C LYS A 25 4.93 29.31 17.93
N ARG A 26 3.61 29.56 18.09
CA ARG A 26 2.62 29.11 17.11
C ARG A 26 2.89 29.77 15.76
N LYS A 27 2.84 28.96 14.69
CA LYS A 27 3.00 29.44 13.32
C LYS A 27 2.03 30.57 13.05
N LYS A 28 2.51 31.67 12.48
CA LYS A 28 1.66 32.80 12.03
C LYS A 28 0.95 32.51 10.70
N TYR A 29 1.35 31.46 9.99
CA TYR A 29 0.83 31.03 8.69
C TYR A 29 0.63 29.53 8.66
N GLY A 30 -0.31 29.07 7.85
CA GLY A 30 -0.65 27.68 7.67
C GLY A 30 -2.03 27.33 8.22
N LEU A 31 -2.34 26.03 8.24
CA LEU A 31 -3.61 25.52 8.74
C LEU A 31 -3.67 25.64 10.28
N VAL A 32 -4.73 26.29 10.76
CA VAL A 32 -5.07 26.36 12.18
C VAL A 32 -6.53 25.97 12.34
N TRP A 33 -6.80 24.99 13.20
CA TRP A 33 -8.16 24.59 13.54
C TRP A 33 -8.29 24.39 15.05
N GLU A 34 -9.51 24.39 15.53
CA GLU A 34 -9.80 24.00 16.90
C GLU A 34 -9.76 22.48 16.99
N ASP A 35 -8.82 21.94 17.74
CA ASP A 35 -8.73 20.52 17.98
C ASP A 35 -9.92 20.04 18.79
N LYS A 36 -10.64 19.04 18.27
CA LYS A 36 -11.82 18.49 18.92
C LYS A 36 -11.46 17.18 19.61
N PRO A 37 -11.86 16.98 20.88
CA PRO A 37 -11.62 15.72 21.56
C PRO A 37 -12.34 14.57 20.86
N GLU A 38 -11.63 13.47 20.66
CA GLU A 38 -12.13 12.27 20.00
C GLU A 38 -12.17 11.10 21.00
N GLU A 39 -13.35 10.52 21.25
CA GLU A 39 -13.56 9.49 22.26
C GLU A 39 -12.63 8.27 22.09
N VAL A 40 -12.39 7.85 20.85
CA VAL A 40 -11.50 6.71 20.55
C VAL A 40 -10.04 6.99 20.92
N VAL A 41 -9.61 8.27 20.86
CA VAL A 41 -8.28 8.70 21.30
C VAL A 41 -8.20 8.76 22.82
N GLU A 42 -9.20 9.39 23.45
CA GLU A 42 -9.28 9.50 24.91
C GLU A 42 -9.35 8.12 25.57
N MET A 43 -10.11 7.19 24.99
CA MET A 43 -10.20 5.81 25.49
C MET A 43 -8.84 5.12 25.57
N CYS A 44 -7.91 5.41 24.68
CA CYS A 44 -6.57 4.82 24.70
C CYS A 44 -5.68 5.29 25.86
N LYS A 45 -6.08 6.32 26.60
CA LYS A 45 -5.44 6.71 27.88
C LYS A 45 -5.76 5.73 29.00
N GLU A 46 -6.92 5.10 28.94
CA GLU A 46 -7.41 4.17 29.96
C GLU A 46 -7.37 2.70 29.51
N LYS A 47 -7.38 2.45 28.21
CA LYS A 47 -7.44 1.10 27.62
C LYS A 47 -6.45 0.96 26.45
N LEU A 48 -5.58 -0.04 26.53
CA LEU A 48 -4.60 -0.36 25.51
C LEU A 48 -5.18 -1.28 24.46
N PRO A 49 -5.17 -0.92 23.15
CA PRO A 49 -5.70 -1.78 22.12
C PRO A 49 -4.81 -3.01 21.88
N VAL A 50 -5.45 -4.15 21.65
CA VAL A 50 -4.83 -5.42 21.28
C VAL A 50 -5.61 -6.05 20.11
N LEU A 51 -5.07 -7.09 19.50
CA LEU A 51 -5.76 -7.85 18.45
C LEU A 51 -6.26 -9.18 18.97
N LYS A 52 -7.46 -9.57 18.54
CA LYS A 52 -8.05 -10.88 18.80
C LYS A 52 -8.44 -11.53 17.48
N GLU A 53 -7.90 -12.72 17.22
CA GLU A 53 -8.18 -13.46 15.98
C GLU A 53 -9.61 -14.03 15.96
N VAL A 54 -10.26 -13.93 14.81
CA VAL A 54 -11.56 -14.54 14.51
C VAL A 54 -11.33 -15.76 13.61
N LYS A 55 -11.02 -16.89 14.22
CA LYS A 55 -10.54 -18.11 13.56
C LYS A 55 -11.48 -18.66 12.47
N ASN A 56 -12.79 -18.55 12.65
CA ASN A 56 -13.78 -19.03 11.67
C ASN A 56 -13.86 -18.17 10.40
N LYS A 57 -13.15 -17.05 10.35
CA LYS A 57 -13.02 -16.19 9.17
C LYS A 57 -11.64 -16.28 8.49
N GLU A 58 -10.78 -17.19 8.95
CA GLU A 58 -9.50 -17.46 8.30
C GLU A 58 -9.70 -18.11 6.91
N ILE A 59 -8.90 -17.70 5.94
CA ILE A 59 -8.85 -18.29 4.60
C ILE A 59 -7.40 -18.69 4.31
N ILE A 60 -7.17 -19.96 4.03
CA ILE A 60 -5.87 -20.50 3.62
C ILE A 60 -6.08 -21.23 2.30
N THR A 61 -5.51 -20.72 1.23
CA THR A 61 -5.59 -21.33 -0.11
C THR A 61 -4.25 -21.94 -0.55
N ASP A 62 -3.15 -21.36 -0.10
CA ASP A 62 -1.80 -21.80 -0.45
C ASP A 62 -0.81 -21.42 0.66
N LYS A 63 -0.12 -22.41 1.24
CA LYS A 63 0.84 -22.17 2.34
C LYS A 63 2.04 -21.33 1.94
N GLU A 64 2.39 -21.30 0.66
CA GLU A 64 3.51 -20.51 0.12
C GLU A 64 3.14 -19.04 -0.13
N LYS A 65 1.84 -18.71 -0.15
CA LYS A 65 1.38 -17.33 -0.31
C LYS A 65 1.42 -16.57 1.03
N PRO A 66 1.76 -15.27 1.01
CA PRO A 66 1.82 -14.46 2.22
C PRO A 66 0.44 -14.33 2.88
N MET A 67 0.46 -14.16 4.21
CA MET A 67 -0.74 -13.89 4.97
C MET A 67 -1.14 -12.41 4.88
N ASN A 68 -2.35 -12.14 4.42
CA ASN A 68 -2.99 -10.84 4.44
C ASN A 68 -3.81 -10.68 5.73
N LEU A 69 -4.05 -9.43 6.14
CA LEU A 69 -4.74 -9.11 7.37
C LEU A 69 -5.96 -8.22 7.11
N LEU A 70 -7.08 -8.56 7.73
CA LEU A 70 -8.25 -7.69 7.87
C LEU A 70 -8.50 -7.46 9.36
N ILE A 71 -8.46 -6.20 9.79
CA ILE A 71 -8.66 -5.78 11.17
C ILE A 71 -9.99 -5.02 11.26
N GLU A 72 -10.95 -5.60 11.98
CA GLU A 72 -12.22 -4.95 12.32
C GLU A 72 -12.04 -4.14 13.60
N GLY A 73 -12.37 -2.86 13.53
CA GLY A 73 -12.34 -1.93 14.66
C GLY A 73 -12.09 -0.50 14.20
N ASP A 74 -12.07 0.44 15.14
CA ASP A 74 -11.67 1.80 14.81
C ASP A 74 -10.22 1.83 14.32
N ASN A 75 -9.98 2.59 13.27
CA ASN A 75 -8.67 2.65 12.63
C ASN A 75 -7.59 3.32 13.51
N TYR A 76 -7.96 4.20 14.46
CA TYR A 76 -7.00 4.74 15.42
C TYR A 76 -6.44 3.63 16.34
N HIS A 77 -7.31 2.73 16.81
CA HIS A 77 -6.92 1.58 17.61
C HIS A 77 -6.07 0.58 16.82
N ALA A 78 -6.49 0.27 15.59
CA ALA A 78 -5.73 -0.61 14.70
C ALA A 78 -4.35 -0.01 14.36
N LEU A 79 -4.26 1.28 14.04
CA LEU A 79 -3.01 1.99 13.78
C LEU A 79 -2.09 2.01 15.01
N SER A 80 -2.66 2.11 16.22
CA SER A 80 -1.89 2.04 17.47
C SER A 80 -1.20 0.69 17.63
N VAL A 81 -1.93 -0.42 17.39
CA VAL A 81 -1.34 -1.77 17.37
C VAL A 81 -0.29 -1.91 16.26
N LEU A 82 -0.58 -1.40 15.06
CA LEU A 82 0.35 -1.47 13.93
C LEU A 82 1.63 -0.68 14.19
N ASN A 83 1.61 0.39 14.98
CA ASN A 83 2.82 1.09 15.40
C ASN A 83 3.76 0.22 16.26
N TYR A 84 3.25 -0.79 16.95
CA TYR A 84 4.09 -1.79 17.61
C TYR A 84 4.58 -2.88 16.64
N THR A 85 3.73 -3.32 15.71
CA THR A 85 4.01 -4.49 14.87
C THR A 85 4.69 -4.14 13.53
N HIS A 86 4.37 -3.00 12.93
CA HIS A 86 4.74 -2.62 11.57
C HIS A 86 5.42 -1.25 11.43
N ALA A 87 5.96 -0.66 12.49
CA ALA A 87 6.69 0.60 12.40
C ALA A 87 7.82 0.52 11.35
N GLY A 88 7.83 1.43 10.38
CA GLY A 88 8.83 1.50 9.32
C GLY A 88 8.83 0.31 8.34
N LYS A 89 7.74 -0.46 8.25
CA LYS A 89 7.67 -1.67 7.40
C LYS A 89 6.72 -1.54 6.20
N VAL A 90 5.88 -0.52 6.14
CA VAL A 90 4.84 -0.36 5.12
C VAL A 90 5.40 0.34 3.88
N ASP A 91 5.24 -0.25 2.72
CA ASP A 91 5.69 0.29 1.43
C ASP A 91 4.73 1.32 0.85
N VAL A 92 3.42 1.06 0.95
CA VAL A 92 2.37 1.94 0.47
C VAL A 92 1.26 2.02 1.51
N ILE A 93 0.84 3.23 1.83
CA ILE A 93 -0.42 3.49 2.52
C ILE A 93 -1.35 4.12 1.49
N TYR A 94 -2.49 3.47 1.21
CA TYR A 94 -3.57 4.03 0.41
C TYR A 94 -4.80 4.16 1.29
N ILE A 95 -5.43 5.34 1.31
CA ILE A 95 -6.65 5.57 2.06
C ILE A 95 -7.68 6.36 1.26
N ASP A 96 -8.93 6.07 1.55
CA ASP A 96 -10.13 6.75 1.04
C ASP A 96 -11.01 7.17 2.23
N PRO A 97 -10.65 8.26 2.94
CA PRO A 97 -11.39 8.70 4.12
C PRO A 97 -12.76 9.27 3.73
N PRO A 98 -13.70 9.42 4.68
CA PRO A 98 -14.95 10.13 4.40
C PRO A 98 -14.67 11.56 3.90
N TYR A 99 -15.38 11.98 2.86
CA TYR A 99 -15.13 13.26 2.18
C TYR A 99 -15.75 14.47 2.86
N ASN A 100 -16.48 14.26 3.96
CA ASN A 100 -17.13 15.30 4.73
C ASN A 100 -18.12 16.15 3.91
N THR A 101 -18.89 15.49 3.06
CA THR A 101 -19.86 16.12 2.15
C THR A 101 -20.98 16.82 2.88
N GLY A 102 -21.23 16.48 4.15
CA GLY A 102 -22.36 16.91 4.96
C GLY A 102 -23.64 16.07 4.78
N ALA A 103 -23.55 14.97 4.05
CA ALA A 103 -24.66 14.06 3.78
C ALA A 103 -24.87 13.00 4.89
N ARG A 104 -24.28 13.21 6.08
CA ARG A 104 -24.30 12.26 7.21
C ARG A 104 -23.63 10.92 6.86
N ASP A 105 -22.57 10.99 6.09
CA ASP A 105 -21.80 9.86 5.57
C ASP A 105 -20.73 9.34 6.55
N TRP A 106 -20.49 10.05 7.64
CA TRP A 106 -19.55 9.64 8.69
C TRP A 106 -19.96 10.17 10.07
N LYS A 107 -19.37 9.57 11.12
CA LYS A 107 -19.62 9.93 12.53
C LYS A 107 -18.35 10.43 13.20
N TYR A 108 -18.55 11.36 14.12
CA TYR A 108 -17.56 11.83 15.08
C TYR A 108 -18.13 11.65 16.50
N ASN A 109 -17.44 10.90 17.36
CA ASN A 109 -17.93 10.54 18.70
C ASN A 109 -19.37 9.98 18.67
N ASN A 110 -19.63 9.02 17.76
CA ASN A 110 -20.93 8.38 17.54
C ASN A 110 -22.05 9.25 16.93
N ASP A 111 -21.84 10.56 16.77
CA ASP A 111 -22.81 11.47 16.15
C ASP A 111 -22.51 11.69 14.66
N TYR A 112 -23.53 11.59 13.82
CA TYR A 112 -23.40 11.92 12.41
C TYR A 112 -23.05 13.39 12.21
N VAL A 113 -22.04 13.64 11.37
CA VAL A 113 -21.64 15.00 10.97
C VAL A 113 -22.45 15.40 9.75
N ASP A 114 -23.19 16.50 9.84
CA ASP A 114 -24.00 17.02 8.74
C ASP A 114 -23.57 18.41 8.27
N ILE A 115 -24.20 18.91 7.21
CA ILE A 115 -23.85 20.19 6.58
C ILE A 115 -24.03 21.40 7.49
N ASN A 116 -24.91 21.31 8.50
CA ASN A 116 -25.19 22.38 9.46
C ASN A 116 -24.23 22.38 10.65
N ASP A 117 -23.38 21.38 10.76
CA ASP A 117 -22.37 21.31 11.81
C ASP A 117 -21.29 22.37 11.56
N ALA A 118 -21.30 23.44 12.36
CA ALA A 118 -20.34 24.53 12.27
C ALA A 118 -18.88 24.08 12.46
N TRP A 119 -18.66 22.94 13.11
CA TRP A 119 -17.36 22.39 13.42
C TRP A 119 -16.96 21.20 12.53
N ARG A 120 -17.73 20.87 11.51
CA ARG A 120 -17.50 19.69 10.66
C ARG A 120 -16.08 19.58 10.13
N HIS A 121 -15.50 20.69 9.68
CA HIS A 121 -14.14 20.74 9.15
C HIS A 121 -13.08 20.54 10.25
N SER A 122 -13.28 21.15 11.44
CA SER A 122 -12.38 20.96 12.59
C SER A 122 -12.41 19.53 13.11
N LYS A 123 -13.61 18.92 13.21
CA LYS A 123 -13.78 17.51 13.56
C LYS A 123 -13.05 16.58 12.57
N TRP A 124 -13.23 16.83 11.26
CA TRP A 124 -12.58 16.06 10.22
C TRP A 124 -11.05 16.19 10.27
N LEU A 125 -10.54 17.40 10.46
CA LEU A 125 -9.10 17.66 10.59
C LEU A 125 -8.52 16.97 11.83
N SER A 126 -9.19 17.02 12.99
CA SER A 126 -8.74 16.36 14.21
C SER A 126 -8.68 14.84 14.00
N MET A 127 -9.74 14.24 13.47
CA MET A 127 -9.82 12.81 13.13
C MET A 127 -8.68 12.40 12.19
N MET A 128 -8.45 13.15 11.11
CA MET A 128 -7.39 12.85 10.15
C MET A 128 -5.99 13.07 10.74
N ALA A 129 -5.77 14.15 11.50
CA ALA A 129 -4.48 14.46 12.08
C ALA A 129 -3.98 13.34 13.01
N HIS A 130 -4.84 12.85 13.91
CA HIS A 130 -4.49 11.75 14.82
C HIS A 130 -4.06 10.49 14.05
N ARG A 131 -4.79 10.12 13.01
CA ARG A 131 -4.52 8.92 12.21
C ARG A 131 -3.28 9.08 11.32
N LEU A 132 -3.11 10.22 10.69
CA LEU A 132 -1.97 10.50 9.82
C LEU A 132 -0.64 10.55 10.58
N GLN A 133 -0.63 11.04 11.83
CA GLN A 133 0.56 11.00 12.69
C GLN A 133 1.00 9.57 12.99
N LEU A 134 0.05 8.66 13.29
CA LEU A 134 0.34 7.24 13.50
C LEU A 134 0.77 6.55 12.20
N ALA A 135 0.06 6.83 11.10
CA ALA A 135 0.33 6.23 9.79
C ALA A 135 1.72 6.58 9.25
N LYS A 136 2.18 7.82 9.44
CA LYS A 136 3.52 8.26 9.05
C LYS A 136 4.63 7.38 9.63
N ASN A 137 4.49 6.95 10.89
CA ASN A 137 5.48 6.10 11.56
C ASN A 137 5.57 4.69 10.96
N LEU A 138 4.55 4.25 10.24
CA LEU A 138 4.50 2.93 9.63
C LEU A 138 5.25 2.87 8.30
N LEU A 139 5.38 4.01 7.60
CA LEU A 139 6.03 4.08 6.29
C LEU A 139 7.52 3.76 6.36
N LYS A 140 7.98 2.96 5.41
CA LYS A 140 9.40 2.83 5.08
C LYS A 140 9.99 4.17 4.65
N GLU A 141 11.29 4.29 4.65
CA GLU A 141 11.99 5.48 4.18
C GLU A 141 11.61 5.83 2.72
N ASN A 142 11.50 4.84 1.86
CA ASN A 142 11.05 4.96 0.47
C ASN A 142 9.56 4.64 0.29
N GLY A 143 8.78 4.65 1.37
CA GLY A 143 7.34 4.41 1.35
C GLY A 143 6.57 5.59 0.76
N VAL A 144 5.38 5.31 0.26
CA VAL A 144 4.47 6.30 -0.33
C VAL A 144 3.14 6.28 0.40
N PHE A 145 2.68 7.45 0.81
CA PHE A 145 1.33 7.65 1.33
C PHE A 145 0.45 8.23 0.23
N ILE A 146 -0.76 7.68 0.06
CA ILE A 146 -1.75 8.10 -0.93
C ILE A 146 -3.07 8.33 -0.22
N CYS A 147 -3.70 9.48 -0.46
CA CYS A 147 -5.01 9.81 0.09
C CYS A 147 -5.94 10.30 -1.01
N ALA A 148 -7.02 9.58 -1.25
CA ALA A 148 -8.09 10.03 -2.12
C ALA A 148 -8.95 11.07 -1.38
N ILE A 149 -9.46 12.07 -2.09
CA ILE A 149 -10.31 13.15 -1.55
C ILE A 149 -11.07 13.84 -2.69
N ASP A 150 -12.23 14.40 -2.37
CA ASP A 150 -12.96 15.31 -3.26
C ASP A 150 -12.72 16.80 -2.93
N GLU A 151 -13.48 17.69 -3.58
CA GLU A 151 -13.37 19.13 -3.40
C GLU A 151 -13.76 19.63 -2.01
N ASN A 152 -14.50 18.86 -1.19
CA ASN A 152 -15.00 19.32 0.10
C ASN A 152 -13.86 19.55 1.12
N GLU A 153 -12.87 18.66 1.16
CA GLU A 153 -11.73 18.77 2.09
C GLU A 153 -10.36 18.86 1.39
N PHE A 154 -10.31 18.93 0.08
CA PHE A 154 -9.08 19.01 -0.72
C PHE A 154 -8.06 20.01 -0.18
N TYR A 155 -8.47 21.27 0.02
CA TYR A 155 -7.56 22.35 0.47
C TYR A 155 -7.01 22.08 1.86
N ARG A 156 -7.87 21.63 2.79
CA ARG A 156 -7.52 21.41 4.18
C ARG A 156 -6.61 20.21 4.33
N LEU A 157 -6.90 19.13 3.60
CA LEU A 157 -6.03 17.95 3.55
C LEU A 157 -4.64 18.30 3.04
N GLY A 158 -4.53 19.07 1.96
CA GLY A 158 -3.23 19.48 1.42
C GLY A 158 -2.38 20.21 2.47
N LEU A 159 -2.94 21.18 3.17
CA LEU A 159 -2.24 21.90 4.25
C LEU A 159 -1.92 21.01 5.46
N LEU A 160 -2.81 20.09 5.82
CA LEU A 160 -2.58 19.11 6.89
C LEU A 160 -1.42 18.16 6.55
N LEU A 161 -1.36 17.71 5.30
CA LEU A 161 -0.27 16.86 4.81
C LEU A 161 1.08 17.60 4.84
N GLU A 162 1.12 18.88 4.45
CA GLU A 162 2.32 19.71 4.56
C GLU A 162 2.82 19.82 6.00
N ASP A 163 1.91 19.97 6.96
CA ASP A 163 2.29 20.09 8.36
C ASP A 163 2.78 18.77 8.97
N ILE A 164 2.11 17.65 8.67
CA ILE A 164 2.46 16.34 9.19
C ILE A 164 3.70 15.76 8.50
N PHE A 165 3.78 15.83 7.16
CA PHE A 165 4.83 15.19 6.36
C PHE A 165 5.96 16.15 5.99
N LYS A 166 6.51 16.86 6.99
CA LYS A 166 7.67 17.76 6.77
C LYS A 166 8.85 17.01 6.17
N GLY A 167 9.42 17.55 5.09
CA GLY A 167 10.53 16.93 4.35
C GLY A 167 10.08 15.92 3.29
N PHE A 168 8.78 15.84 3.01
CA PHE A 168 8.21 15.06 1.92
C PHE A 168 7.82 15.95 0.73
N GLU A 169 7.72 15.37 -0.45
CA GLU A 169 7.06 15.94 -1.61
C GLU A 169 5.59 15.56 -1.57
N ILE A 170 4.73 16.49 -2.00
CA ILE A 170 3.28 16.30 -2.05
C ILE A 170 2.83 16.62 -3.48
N HIS A 171 2.30 15.64 -4.16
CA HIS A 171 1.76 15.77 -5.51
C HIS A 171 0.27 15.48 -5.50
N CYS A 172 -0.49 16.29 -6.21
CA CYS A 172 -1.92 16.08 -6.40
C CYS A 172 -2.19 15.56 -7.81
N ILE A 173 -2.91 14.46 -7.89
CA ILE A 173 -3.38 13.84 -9.13
C ILE A 173 -4.89 14.06 -9.24
N THR A 174 -5.35 14.56 -10.39
CA THR A 174 -6.77 14.68 -10.70
C THR A 174 -7.23 13.42 -11.44
N ILE A 175 -8.29 12.77 -10.96
CA ILE A 175 -8.79 11.51 -11.50
C ILE A 175 -10.25 11.69 -11.92
N VAL A 176 -10.53 11.58 -13.22
CA VAL A 176 -11.89 11.63 -13.75
C VAL A 176 -12.55 10.28 -13.52
N HIS A 177 -13.39 10.18 -12.47
CA HIS A 177 -14.06 8.96 -12.04
C HIS A 177 -15.54 8.90 -12.44
N ASN A 178 -16.10 10.04 -12.82
CA ASN A 178 -17.48 10.15 -13.32
C ASN A 178 -17.52 11.14 -14.48
N PRO A 179 -17.21 10.73 -15.71
CA PRO A 179 -17.16 11.64 -16.86
C PRO A 179 -18.52 12.27 -17.21
N ARG A 180 -19.63 11.68 -16.77
CA ARG A 180 -20.99 12.25 -16.94
C ARG A 180 -21.25 13.38 -15.94
N GLY A 181 -20.49 13.43 -14.85
CA GLY A 181 -20.60 14.38 -13.77
C GLY A 181 -21.81 14.17 -12.86
N VAL A 182 -21.69 14.69 -11.64
CA VAL A 182 -22.83 14.89 -10.75
C VAL A 182 -23.28 16.33 -10.96
N GLN A 183 -24.51 16.50 -11.45
CA GLN A 183 -25.04 17.80 -11.81
C GLN A 183 -25.24 18.65 -10.55
N GLY A 184 -24.42 19.70 -10.41
CA GLY A 184 -24.62 20.78 -9.44
C GLY A 184 -25.36 21.97 -10.05
N ASN A 185 -25.64 22.97 -9.25
CA ASN A 185 -26.37 24.17 -9.70
C ASN A 185 -25.60 25.00 -10.75
N ASN A 186 -24.27 25.01 -10.69
CA ASN A 186 -23.41 25.78 -11.59
C ASN A 186 -22.47 24.91 -12.40
N PHE A 187 -21.87 23.89 -11.79
CA PHE A 187 -20.88 23.01 -12.42
C PHE A 187 -21.24 21.54 -12.19
N SER A 188 -20.85 20.67 -13.12
CA SER A 188 -20.88 19.22 -12.94
C SER A 188 -19.53 18.72 -12.44
N TYR A 189 -19.53 18.04 -11.30
CA TYR A 189 -18.32 17.44 -10.74
C TYR A 189 -18.04 16.11 -11.42
N THR A 190 -16.86 15.99 -12.00
CA THR A 190 -16.47 14.81 -12.82
C THR A 190 -15.28 14.06 -12.25
N HIS A 191 -14.60 14.63 -11.27
CA HIS A 191 -13.31 14.15 -10.81
C HIS A 191 -13.19 14.20 -9.30
N GLU A 192 -12.22 13.49 -8.82
CA GLU A 192 -11.70 13.52 -7.46
C GLU A 192 -10.19 13.69 -7.52
N TYR A 193 -9.55 13.74 -6.38
CA TYR A 193 -8.12 13.92 -6.25
C TYR A 193 -7.49 12.76 -5.50
N ALA A 194 -6.20 12.51 -5.78
CA ALA A 194 -5.34 11.66 -4.98
C ALA A 194 -4.05 12.42 -4.66
N TYR A 195 -3.78 12.64 -3.38
CA TYR A 195 -2.49 13.14 -2.93
C TYR A 195 -1.49 12.01 -2.82
N PHE A 196 -0.33 12.17 -3.43
CA PHE A 196 0.83 11.28 -3.31
C PHE A 196 1.90 11.97 -2.49
N VAL A 197 2.33 11.36 -1.40
CA VAL A 197 3.25 11.92 -0.42
C VAL A 197 4.39 10.96 -0.19
N PHE A 198 5.63 11.39 -0.44
CA PHE A 198 6.84 10.59 -0.27
C PHE A 198 8.06 11.47 0.03
N ARG A 199 9.14 10.88 0.52
CA ARG A 199 10.33 11.65 0.90
C ARG A 199 10.92 12.37 -0.29
N LYS A 200 11.28 13.65 -0.06
CA LYS A 200 11.88 14.53 -1.07
C LYS A 200 13.17 13.94 -1.64
N GLY A 201 13.31 14.02 -2.97
CA GLY A 201 14.49 13.56 -3.69
C GLY A 201 14.52 12.05 -4.00
N LEU A 202 13.49 11.29 -3.63
CA LEU A 202 13.40 9.87 -3.98
C LEU A 202 12.56 9.65 -5.24
N LYS A 203 13.05 8.82 -6.15
CA LYS A 203 12.28 8.35 -7.31
C LYS A 203 11.53 7.07 -6.92
N VAL A 204 10.31 7.22 -6.43
CA VAL A 204 9.47 6.10 -5.95
C VAL A 204 8.30 5.76 -6.87
N ILE A 205 7.94 6.67 -7.79
CA ILE A 205 6.90 6.44 -8.78
C ILE A 205 7.54 5.87 -10.03
N GLY A 206 7.21 4.63 -10.36
CA GLY A 206 7.61 3.95 -11.58
C GLY A 206 6.73 4.31 -12.77
N PRO A 207 6.96 3.70 -13.92
CA PRO A 207 6.13 3.92 -15.10
C PRO A 207 4.75 3.27 -14.94
N ARG A 208 3.75 3.83 -15.62
CA ARG A 208 2.41 3.25 -15.75
C ARG A 208 2.35 2.35 -16.97
N LYS A 209 1.71 1.18 -16.83
CA LYS A 209 1.43 0.29 -17.97
C LYS A 209 0.47 0.96 -18.94
N ILE A 210 0.78 0.90 -20.24
CA ILE A 210 -0.05 1.42 -21.33
C ILE A 210 -0.81 0.24 -21.92
N LYS A 211 -2.11 0.40 -22.17
CA LYS A 211 -2.90 -0.60 -22.88
C LYS A 211 -2.38 -0.78 -24.30
N ILE A 212 -2.45 -2.00 -24.81
CA ILE A 212 -1.95 -2.33 -26.17
C ILE A 212 -2.59 -1.45 -27.24
N GLU A 213 -3.89 -1.15 -27.12
CA GLU A 213 -4.62 -0.26 -28.02
C GLU A 213 -4.17 1.20 -27.98
N ASP A 214 -3.59 1.65 -26.86
CA ASP A 214 -3.13 3.03 -26.63
C ASP A 214 -1.63 3.21 -26.91
N ILE A 215 -0.93 2.15 -27.31
CA ILE A 215 0.50 2.23 -27.63
C ILE A 215 0.71 3.07 -28.88
N ASP A 216 1.51 4.14 -28.73
CA ASP A 216 1.99 4.97 -29.85
C ASP A 216 3.12 4.23 -30.58
N TRP A 217 2.75 3.51 -31.64
CA TRP A 217 3.69 2.78 -32.47
C TRP A 217 4.43 3.71 -33.43
N ARG A 218 5.75 3.71 -33.39
CA ARG A 218 6.61 4.53 -34.24
C ARG A 218 7.57 3.67 -35.03
N ASN A 219 7.98 4.14 -36.20
CA ASN A 219 8.96 3.41 -37.01
C ASN A 219 10.27 3.21 -36.23
N LEU A 220 10.77 1.97 -36.19
CA LEU A 220 12.05 1.63 -35.56
C LEU A 220 13.23 2.23 -36.32
N ARG A 221 13.10 2.40 -37.66
CA ARG A 221 14.10 3.09 -38.48
C ARG A 221 14.26 4.53 -38.04
N ASP A 222 15.49 4.97 -37.87
CA ASP A 222 15.81 6.36 -37.58
C ASP A 222 15.68 7.21 -38.87
N ASN A 223 15.05 8.39 -38.73
CA ASN A 223 14.85 9.35 -39.81
C ASN A 223 15.33 10.76 -39.42
N GLY A 224 16.05 10.89 -38.30
CA GLY A 224 16.60 12.16 -37.80
C GLY A 224 17.84 12.63 -38.54
N GLY A 225 18.55 13.61 -37.99
CA GLY A 225 19.75 14.20 -38.58
C GLY A 225 20.90 13.21 -38.77
N GLU A 226 21.19 12.39 -37.74
CA GLU A 226 22.23 11.34 -37.79
C GLU A 226 21.55 9.97 -37.95
N SER A 227 20.96 9.72 -39.11
CA SER A 227 20.14 8.52 -39.36
C SER A 227 20.70 7.60 -40.42
N LEU A 228 21.83 7.92 -41.02
CA LEU A 228 22.45 7.13 -42.06
C LEU A 228 23.14 5.89 -41.50
N ARG A 229 23.26 4.85 -42.33
CA ARG A 229 24.01 3.63 -42.00
C ARG A 229 25.44 3.94 -41.52
N THR A 230 26.07 4.96 -42.12
CA THR A 230 27.44 5.40 -41.80
C THR A 230 27.56 5.96 -40.38
N ASP A 231 26.49 6.50 -39.82
CA ASP A 231 26.50 7.13 -38.49
C ASP A 231 26.57 6.09 -37.36
N ALA A 232 26.08 4.83 -37.60
CA ALA A 232 26.19 3.75 -36.64
C ALA A 232 26.16 2.38 -37.35
N LYS A 233 27.33 1.86 -37.69
CA LYS A 233 27.48 0.59 -38.44
C LYS A 233 26.79 -0.61 -37.79
N ASN A 234 26.81 -0.71 -36.46
CA ASN A 234 26.17 -1.82 -35.72
C ASN A 234 24.64 -1.76 -35.68
N CYS A 235 24.03 -0.73 -36.29
CA CYS A 235 22.58 -0.56 -36.36
C CYS A 235 22.00 -0.87 -37.75
N PHE A 236 22.81 -1.51 -38.65
CA PHE A 236 22.34 -1.94 -39.96
C PHE A 236 22.40 -3.47 -40.10
N TYR A 237 21.26 -4.11 -39.86
CA TYR A 237 21.07 -5.56 -39.88
C TYR A 237 19.63 -5.90 -40.25
N PRO A 238 19.34 -7.09 -40.81
CA PRO A 238 17.95 -7.49 -41.08
C PRO A 238 17.22 -7.90 -39.83
N ILE A 239 15.94 -7.51 -39.76
CA ILE A 239 14.95 -8.09 -38.82
C ILE A 239 14.13 -9.10 -39.62
N ILE A 240 14.05 -10.34 -39.14
CA ILE A 240 13.47 -11.46 -39.86
C ILE A 240 12.07 -11.69 -39.36
N VAL A 241 11.11 -11.68 -40.30
CA VAL A 241 9.67 -11.77 -40.04
C VAL A 241 9.10 -12.97 -40.81
N ASN A 242 8.21 -13.75 -40.20
CA ASN A 242 7.50 -14.84 -40.85
C ASN A 242 6.33 -14.32 -41.71
N LYS A 243 5.63 -15.22 -42.43
CA LYS A 243 4.48 -14.89 -43.27
C LYS A 243 3.29 -14.32 -42.51
N ASP A 244 3.20 -14.61 -41.18
CA ASP A 244 2.13 -14.17 -40.29
C ASP A 244 2.39 -12.77 -39.69
N GLY A 245 3.62 -12.24 -39.90
CA GLY A 245 4.02 -10.92 -39.42
C GLY A 245 4.74 -10.95 -38.06
N ASP A 246 5.11 -12.14 -37.56
CA ASP A 246 5.84 -12.25 -36.31
C ASP A 246 7.34 -12.05 -36.53
N ILE A 247 7.99 -11.29 -35.66
CA ILE A 247 9.44 -11.14 -35.65
C ILE A 247 10.05 -12.42 -35.07
N ILE A 248 10.69 -13.23 -35.91
CA ILE A 248 11.26 -14.52 -35.51
C ILE A 248 12.73 -14.41 -35.10
N ASN A 249 13.50 -13.56 -35.78
CA ASN A 249 14.95 -13.46 -35.54
C ASN A 249 15.51 -12.08 -35.91
N PHE A 250 16.77 -11.84 -35.55
CA PHE A 250 17.57 -10.67 -35.92
C PHE A 250 18.88 -11.16 -36.55
N GLY A 251 19.11 -10.80 -37.80
CA GLY A 251 20.33 -11.21 -38.52
C GLY A 251 21.59 -10.48 -38.05
N ASN A 252 22.71 -10.84 -38.63
CA ASN A 252 23.99 -10.20 -38.32
C ASN A 252 24.09 -8.81 -38.96
N VAL A 253 24.95 -7.94 -38.39
CA VAL A 253 25.29 -6.65 -38.99
C VAL A 253 25.90 -6.86 -40.36
N LEU A 254 25.37 -6.20 -41.40
CA LEU A 254 25.88 -6.30 -42.74
C LEU A 254 27.23 -5.55 -42.89
N PRO A 255 28.22 -6.19 -43.53
CA PRO A 255 29.46 -5.54 -43.92
C PRO A 255 29.19 -4.30 -44.78
N SER A 256 30.06 -3.29 -44.72
CA SER A 256 29.85 -1.99 -45.40
C SER A 256 29.79 -2.09 -46.93
N ASN A 257 30.28 -3.16 -47.51
CA ASN A 257 30.28 -3.45 -48.96
C ASN A 257 29.09 -4.30 -49.41
N GLU A 258 28.21 -4.70 -48.47
CA GLU A 258 27.00 -5.45 -48.79
C GLU A 258 25.78 -4.51 -48.70
N HIS A 259 25.02 -4.44 -49.82
CA HIS A 259 23.87 -3.55 -49.96
C HIS A 259 22.60 -4.35 -50.33
N PRO A 260 21.58 -4.38 -49.48
CA PRO A 260 20.31 -5.00 -49.81
C PRO A 260 19.63 -4.30 -50.99
N LYS A 261 18.93 -5.08 -51.83
CA LYS A 261 18.24 -4.55 -53.01
C LYS A 261 17.00 -3.72 -52.68
N SER A 262 16.40 -3.99 -51.54
CA SER A 262 15.15 -3.32 -51.11
C SER A 262 14.98 -3.35 -49.59
N GLN A 263 14.06 -2.57 -49.09
CA GLN A 263 13.69 -2.56 -47.65
C GLN A 263 13.23 -3.95 -47.16
N THR A 264 12.53 -4.70 -48.00
CA THR A 264 12.05 -6.04 -47.67
C THR A 264 12.52 -7.03 -48.73
N GLU A 265 13.28 -8.02 -48.33
CA GLU A 265 13.72 -9.12 -49.21
C GLU A 265 13.04 -10.43 -48.75
N LYS A 266 12.52 -11.21 -49.69
CA LYS A 266 11.86 -12.49 -49.43
C LYS A 266 12.86 -13.64 -49.62
N HIS A 267 13.05 -14.44 -48.60
CA HIS A 267 13.85 -15.67 -48.60
C HIS A 267 12.99 -16.86 -48.19
N GLY A 268 12.45 -17.58 -49.17
CA GLY A 268 11.52 -18.66 -48.90
C GLY A 268 10.21 -18.16 -48.27
N GLU A 269 9.91 -18.59 -47.04
CA GLU A 269 8.74 -18.10 -46.27
C GLU A 269 9.07 -16.96 -45.30
N GLU A 270 10.31 -16.51 -45.27
CA GLU A 270 10.80 -15.44 -44.37
C GLU A 270 10.99 -14.14 -45.13
N PHE A 271 10.83 -13.02 -44.41
CA PHE A 271 11.06 -11.67 -44.91
C PHE A 271 12.15 -11.01 -44.08
N TYR A 272 13.19 -10.57 -44.78
CA TYR A 272 14.33 -9.86 -44.20
C TYR A 272 14.11 -8.36 -44.37
N ILE A 273 13.90 -7.65 -43.29
CA ILE A 273 13.53 -6.23 -43.26
C ILE A 273 14.77 -5.40 -42.90
N TYR A 274 15.16 -4.50 -43.78
CA TYR A 274 16.31 -3.60 -43.61
C TYR A 274 15.87 -2.17 -43.34
N PRO A 275 16.68 -1.34 -42.66
CA PRO A 275 16.34 0.06 -42.40
C PRO A 275 16.59 0.96 -43.63
N ILE A 276 15.95 0.64 -44.73
CA ILE A 276 16.01 1.41 -45.98
C ILE A 276 14.75 2.29 -46.06
N ASP A 277 14.90 3.55 -46.41
CA ASP A 277 13.75 4.45 -46.55
C ASP A 277 13.08 4.33 -47.94
N ARG A 278 11.94 5.01 -48.12
CA ARG A 278 11.19 4.98 -49.38
C ARG A 278 11.93 5.54 -50.59
N LYS A 279 13.06 6.26 -50.38
CA LYS A 279 13.92 6.81 -51.42
C LYS A 279 15.11 5.88 -51.74
N GLY A 280 15.16 4.70 -51.08
CA GLY A 280 16.25 3.75 -51.22
C GLY A 280 17.49 4.11 -50.41
N ILE A 281 17.42 5.08 -49.51
CA ILE A 281 18.56 5.48 -48.68
C ILE A 281 18.70 4.51 -47.50
N GLU A 282 19.89 3.95 -47.34
CA GLU A 282 20.24 3.11 -46.21
C GLU A 282 20.33 3.95 -44.93
N ARG A 283 19.40 3.75 -44.06
CA ARG A 283 19.29 4.36 -42.73
C ARG A 283 19.89 3.43 -41.69
N LYS A 284 19.65 3.70 -40.41
CA LYS A 284 19.96 2.83 -39.28
C LYS A 284 18.71 2.48 -38.49
N TRP A 285 18.73 1.34 -37.80
CA TRP A 285 17.81 1.13 -36.69
C TRP A 285 18.19 2.01 -35.51
N ARG A 286 17.23 2.35 -34.66
CA ARG A 286 17.46 3.12 -33.43
C ARG A 286 18.23 2.35 -32.37
N TYR A 287 18.32 1.03 -32.52
CA TYR A 287 19.00 0.13 -31.59
C TYR A 287 20.07 -0.67 -32.33
N ALA A 288 21.19 -0.87 -31.64
CA ALA A 288 22.27 -1.70 -32.14
C ALA A 288 21.89 -3.20 -32.05
N ARG A 289 22.55 -4.01 -32.92
CA ARG A 289 22.26 -5.45 -33.01
C ARG A 289 22.32 -6.18 -31.66
N GLN A 290 23.26 -5.82 -30.79
CA GLN A 290 23.46 -6.46 -29.48
C GLN A 290 22.36 -6.14 -28.45
N SER A 291 21.60 -5.08 -28.63
CA SER A 291 20.57 -4.63 -27.67
C SER A 291 19.14 -4.82 -28.16
N ILE A 292 18.94 -5.21 -29.42
CA ILE A 292 17.59 -5.33 -29.99
C ILE A 292 16.79 -6.50 -29.41
N GLU A 293 17.46 -7.57 -29.01
CA GLU A 293 16.81 -8.77 -28.47
C GLU A 293 16.12 -8.50 -27.14
N GLU A 294 16.70 -7.62 -26.31
CA GLU A 294 16.14 -7.23 -25.01
C GLU A 294 14.78 -6.50 -25.15
N ILE A 295 14.59 -5.81 -26.28
CA ILE A 295 13.37 -5.03 -26.56
C ILE A 295 12.45 -5.69 -27.59
N LYS A 296 12.68 -6.97 -27.95
CA LYS A 296 11.86 -7.69 -28.93
C LYS A 296 10.36 -7.59 -28.60
N HIS A 297 9.98 -7.66 -27.33
CA HIS A 297 8.60 -7.53 -26.84
C HIS A 297 7.96 -6.16 -27.11
N LEU A 298 8.76 -5.13 -27.41
CA LEU A 298 8.31 -3.77 -27.77
C LEU A 298 8.22 -3.56 -29.27
N LEU A 299 8.51 -4.57 -30.09
CA LEU A 299 8.54 -4.49 -31.54
C LEU A 299 7.34 -5.20 -32.17
N ARG A 300 6.89 -4.66 -33.31
CA ARG A 300 5.97 -5.35 -34.21
C ARG A 300 6.35 -5.11 -35.67
N ALA A 301 6.02 -6.07 -36.53
CA ALA A 301 6.09 -5.86 -37.96
C ALA A 301 4.70 -5.48 -38.50
N ARG A 302 4.59 -4.30 -39.08
CA ARG A 302 3.38 -3.82 -39.71
C ARG A 302 3.44 -4.09 -41.23
N LYS A 303 2.48 -4.83 -41.74
CA LYS A 303 2.36 -5.10 -43.17
C LYS A 303 2.04 -3.83 -43.96
N THR A 304 2.73 -3.61 -45.05
CA THR A 304 2.57 -2.46 -45.96
C THR A 304 2.34 -2.96 -47.40
N LYS A 305 2.06 -2.06 -48.34
CA LYS A 305 1.94 -2.42 -49.78
C LYS A 305 3.20 -3.04 -50.35
N ASN A 306 4.40 -2.66 -49.81
CA ASN A 306 5.71 -3.05 -50.34
C ASN A 306 6.48 -4.00 -49.38
N GLY A 307 5.80 -4.74 -48.51
CA GLY A 307 6.41 -5.65 -47.54
C GLY A 307 6.09 -5.29 -46.12
N TYR A 308 7.09 -5.17 -45.25
CA TYR A 308 6.89 -4.88 -43.82
C TYR A 308 7.65 -3.64 -43.38
N GLU A 309 7.10 -2.90 -42.43
CA GLU A 309 7.82 -1.89 -41.61
C GLU A 309 7.90 -2.39 -40.18
N ILE A 310 9.06 -2.19 -39.55
CA ILE A 310 9.23 -2.51 -38.12
C ILE A 310 8.91 -1.27 -37.30
N GLU A 311 8.00 -1.44 -36.36
CA GLU A 311 7.58 -0.41 -35.44
C GLU A 311 7.97 -0.78 -34.01
N ILE A 312 8.30 0.25 -33.23
CA ILE A 312 8.55 0.15 -31.79
C ILE A 312 7.48 0.91 -31.03
N GLY A 313 6.95 0.28 -30.00
CA GLY A 313 6.02 0.88 -29.05
C GLY A 313 6.53 0.79 -27.63
N LYS A 314 6.05 1.64 -26.77
CA LYS A 314 6.31 1.57 -25.34
C LYS A 314 5.06 1.11 -24.63
N ASP A 315 5.14 0.00 -23.94
CA ASP A 315 4.07 -0.54 -23.10
C ASP A 315 4.01 0.09 -21.70
N PHE A 316 5.00 0.94 -21.38
CA PHE A 316 5.04 1.75 -20.17
C PHE A 316 5.25 3.22 -20.48
N GLY A 317 4.53 4.09 -19.78
CA GLY A 317 4.60 5.54 -19.91
C GLY A 317 4.81 6.25 -18.57
N ILE A 318 5.21 7.51 -18.63
CA ILE A 318 5.30 8.38 -17.44
C ILE A 318 3.89 8.59 -16.88
N VAL A 319 3.76 8.47 -15.57
CA VAL A 319 2.53 8.81 -14.85
C VAL A 319 2.27 10.32 -14.95
N ARG A 320 1.12 10.71 -15.49
CA ARG A 320 0.70 12.10 -15.61
C ARG A 320 -0.06 12.54 -14.35
N THR A 321 -0.35 13.82 -14.23
CA THR A 321 -1.09 14.38 -13.08
C THR A 321 -2.61 14.50 -13.32
N VAL A 322 -3.08 14.27 -14.53
CA VAL A 322 -4.50 14.17 -14.89
C VAL A 322 -4.75 12.81 -15.52
N TRP A 323 -5.64 12.06 -14.91
CA TRP A 323 -6.00 10.70 -15.32
C TRP A 323 -7.42 10.67 -15.87
N GLN A 324 -7.54 10.18 -17.08
CA GLN A 324 -8.82 9.96 -17.76
C GLN A 324 -8.78 8.57 -18.39
N ASP A 325 -9.58 7.66 -17.84
CA ASP A 325 -9.73 6.30 -18.34
C ASP A 325 -11.15 5.84 -18.01
N SER A 326 -11.82 5.19 -18.95
CA SER A 326 -13.17 4.66 -18.74
C SER A 326 -13.25 3.65 -17.59
N ARG A 327 -12.12 3.00 -17.26
CA ARG A 327 -12.01 2.07 -16.13
C ARG A 327 -12.13 2.75 -14.75
N TYR A 328 -12.00 4.07 -14.68
CA TYR A 328 -12.17 4.79 -13.42
C TYR A 328 -13.62 5.05 -13.04
N ASP A 329 -14.57 4.73 -13.93
CA ASP A 329 -16.00 4.87 -13.65
C ASP A 329 -16.37 4.10 -12.38
N ALA A 330 -16.73 4.86 -11.33
CA ALA A 330 -17.01 4.31 -10.01
C ALA A 330 -18.33 3.51 -9.99
N ASN A 331 -19.26 3.78 -10.91
CA ASN A 331 -20.49 3.01 -11.04
C ASN A 331 -20.19 1.62 -11.64
N GLU A 332 -19.47 1.56 -12.77
CA GLU A 332 -19.19 0.30 -13.47
C GLU A 332 -18.22 -0.60 -12.68
N TYR A 333 -17.08 -0.04 -12.29
CA TYR A 333 -15.98 -0.80 -11.67
C TYR A 333 -15.88 -0.65 -10.14
N GLY A 334 -16.83 0.07 -9.54
CA GLY A 334 -17.04 0.18 -8.11
C GLY A 334 -18.36 -0.46 -7.71
N THR A 335 -19.47 0.29 -7.85
CA THR A 335 -20.81 -0.11 -7.35
C THR A 335 -21.30 -1.41 -7.95
N LYS A 336 -21.36 -1.52 -9.28
CA LYS A 336 -21.83 -2.75 -9.95
C LYS A 336 -20.95 -3.96 -9.60
N LEU A 337 -19.62 -3.77 -9.54
CA LEU A 337 -18.69 -4.82 -9.19
C LEU A 337 -18.91 -5.30 -7.74
N VAL A 338 -19.11 -4.38 -6.79
CA VAL A 338 -19.38 -4.76 -5.40
C VAL A 338 -20.71 -5.48 -5.26
N HIS A 339 -21.77 -5.00 -5.90
CA HIS A 339 -23.08 -5.66 -5.89
C HIS A 339 -23.05 -7.06 -6.52
N ALA A 340 -22.22 -7.26 -7.54
CA ALA A 340 -22.05 -8.58 -8.14
C ALA A 340 -21.33 -9.56 -7.20
N LEU A 341 -20.27 -9.10 -6.52
CA LEU A 341 -19.50 -9.93 -5.57
C LEU A 341 -20.25 -10.16 -4.26
N VAL A 342 -20.98 -9.16 -3.79
CA VAL A 342 -21.73 -9.16 -2.53
C VAL A 342 -23.18 -8.73 -2.83
N PRO A 343 -24.03 -9.64 -3.31
CA PRO A 343 -25.43 -9.34 -3.57
C PRO A 343 -26.15 -8.84 -2.32
N ASN A 344 -27.08 -7.91 -2.50
CA ASN A 344 -27.88 -7.28 -1.41
C ASN A 344 -27.08 -6.37 -0.46
N THR A 345 -25.87 -5.99 -0.80
CA THR A 345 -25.16 -4.95 -0.02
C THR A 345 -25.82 -3.58 -0.24
N HIS A 346 -25.86 -2.79 0.83
CA HIS A 346 -26.29 -1.39 0.81
C HIS A 346 -25.09 -0.43 0.90
N PHE A 347 -23.89 -0.92 0.55
CA PHE A 347 -22.70 -0.07 0.56
C PHE A 347 -22.68 0.86 -0.65
N ASP A 348 -22.75 2.15 -0.37
CA ASP A 348 -22.75 3.20 -1.36
C ASP A 348 -21.34 3.67 -1.71
N PHE A 349 -21.14 4.09 -2.96
CA PHE A 349 -19.93 4.77 -3.46
C PHE A 349 -18.59 4.02 -3.28
N PRO A 350 -18.49 2.71 -3.57
CA PRO A 350 -17.19 2.06 -3.60
C PRO A 350 -16.33 2.63 -4.72
N LYS A 351 -15.03 2.78 -4.46
CA LYS A 351 -14.07 3.18 -5.49
C LYS A 351 -13.99 2.18 -6.62
N SER A 352 -13.72 2.67 -7.83
CA SER A 352 -13.31 1.80 -8.94
C SER A 352 -12.05 1.03 -8.54
N VAL A 353 -12.05 -0.28 -8.77
CA VAL A 353 -10.88 -1.13 -8.51
C VAL A 353 -9.67 -0.69 -9.35
N TRP A 354 -9.90 -0.19 -10.56
CA TRP A 354 -8.85 0.25 -11.46
C TRP A 354 -8.27 1.63 -11.09
N ASN A 355 -9.07 2.50 -10.49
CA ASN A 355 -8.55 3.74 -9.91
C ASN A 355 -7.55 3.43 -8.80
N THR A 356 -7.94 2.57 -7.85
CA THR A 356 -7.04 2.14 -6.76
C THR A 356 -5.83 1.38 -7.30
N TYR A 357 -6.03 0.50 -8.30
CA TYR A 357 -4.94 -0.22 -8.96
C TYR A 357 -3.89 0.74 -9.55
N ASP A 358 -4.32 1.71 -10.35
CA ASP A 358 -3.41 2.66 -10.99
C ASP A 358 -2.73 3.62 -9.97
N CYS A 359 -3.34 3.84 -8.79
CA CYS A 359 -2.69 4.56 -7.69
C CYS A 359 -1.52 3.76 -7.08
N ILE A 360 -1.64 2.44 -6.93
CA ILE A 360 -0.64 1.63 -6.22
C ILE A 360 0.36 0.96 -7.18
N ALA A 361 -0.07 0.52 -8.35
CA ALA A 361 0.74 -0.28 -9.27
C ALA A 361 2.07 0.38 -9.70
N PRO A 362 2.13 1.68 -10.07
CA PRO A 362 3.39 2.32 -10.46
C PRO A 362 4.46 2.34 -9.36
N ILE A 363 4.06 2.23 -8.10
CA ILE A 363 4.97 2.15 -6.95
C ILE A 363 5.44 0.70 -6.75
N LEU A 364 4.57 -0.25 -7.04
CA LEU A 364 4.71 -1.64 -6.65
C LEU A 364 5.30 -2.56 -7.72
N TYR A 365 5.34 -2.18 -9.01
CA TYR A 365 5.88 -3.03 -10.08
C TYR A 365 7.28 -3.59 -9.78
N SER A 366 8.16 -2.79 -9.18
CA SER A 366 9.51 -3.22 -8.78
C SER A 366 9.59 -3.83 -7.37
N ARG A 367 8.47 -3.88 -6.62
CA ARG A 367 8.42 -4.28 -5.21
C ARG A 367 7.49 -5.47 -5.02
N LYS A 368 7.94 -6.65 -5.38
CA LYS A 368 7.10 -7.86 -5.38
C LYS A 368 6.71 -8.41 -4.01
N ASN A 369 7.41 -8.01 -2.95
CA ASN A 369 7.17 -8.42 -1.55
C ASN A 369 6.71 -7.26 -0.65
N ALA A 370 6.04 -6.26 -1.22
CA ALA A 370 5.63 -5.05 -0.51
C ALA A 370 4.46 -5.29 0.47
N ILE A 371 4.36 -4.41 1.47
CA ILE A 371 3.23 -4.32 2.39
C ILE A 371 2.43 -3.06 2.07
N ILE A 372 1.13 -3.24 1.83
CA ILE A 372 0.17 -2.17 1.59
C ILE A 372 -0.78 -2.09 2.77
N LEU A 373 -0.98 -0.89 3.31
CA LEU A 373 -1.93 -0.60 4.38
C LEU A 373 -3.06 0.28 3.85
N ASP A 374 -4.29 -0.11 4.17
CA ASP A 374 -5.46 0.74 3.99
C ASP A 374 -6.27 0.74 5.30
N PHE A 375 -6.28 1.87 5.99
CA PHE A 375 -6.99 2.00 7.26
C PHE A 375 -8.34 2.73 7.16
N PHE A 376 -8.83 2.95 5.94
CA PHE A 376 -10.19 3.30 5.60
C PHE A 376 -10.72 2.33 4.52
N ALA A 377 -10.56 1.03 4.77
CA ALA A 377 -10.71 0.00 3.74
C ALA A 377 -12.13 -0.12 3.15
N GLY A 378 -13.16 0.36 3.86
CA GLY A 378 -14.52 0.35 3.36
C GLY A 378 -14.93 -1.02 2.82
N SER A 379 -15.22 -1.10 1.54
CA SER A 379 -15.59 -2.35 0.86
C SER A 379 -14.39 -3.27 0.50
N GLY A 380 -13.14 -2.90 0.82
CA GLY A 380 -11.95 -3.71 0.51
C GLY A 380 -11.43 -3.58 -0.93
N THR A 381 -11.62 -2.45 -1.57
CA THR A 381 -11.17 -2.21 -2.96
C THR A 381 -9.66 -2.35 -3.10
N THR A 382 -8.89 -1.89 -2.12
CA THR A 382 -7.42 -1.97 -2.10
C THR A 382 -6.93 -3.42 -2.11
N ALA A 383 -7.56 -4.31 -1.35
CA ALA A 383 -7.22 -5.74 -1.40
C ALA A 383 -7.48 -6.34 -2.77
N HIS A 384 -8.63 -6.04 -3.39
CA HIS A 384 -8.97 -6.54 -4.72
C HIS A 384 -7.96 -6.05 -5.77
N ALA A 385 -7.62 -4.76 -5.78
CA ALA A 385 -6.63 -4.17 -6.68
C ALA A 385 -5.25 -4.82 -6.51
N LEU A 386 -4.81 -5.06 -5.27
CA LEU A 386 -3.53 -5.71 -5.01
C LEU A 386 -3.50 -7.18 -5.43
N MET A 387 -4.59 -7.92 -5.22
CA MET A 387 -4.69 -9.30 -5.68
C MET A 387 -4.62 -9.40 -7.21
N ILE A 388 -5.25 -8.47 -7.95
CA ILE A 388 -5.11 -8.37 -9.41
C ILE A 388 -3.64 -8.17 -9.79
N LEU A 389 -2.94 -7.22 -9.16
CA LEU A 389 -1.53 -6.95 -9.43
C LEU A 389 -0.63 -8.16 -9.14
N ASN A 390 -0.87 -8.86 -8.02
CA ASN A 390 -0.13 -10.08 -7.69
C ASN A 390 -0.35 -11.21 -8.71
N LYS A 391 -1.58 -11.35 -9.23
CA LYS A 391 -1.90 -12.31 -10.27
C LYS A 391 -1.21 -11.99 -11.61
N GLU A 392 -1.11 -10.70 -11.96
CA GLU A 392 -0.53 -10.26 -13.23
C GLU A 392 1.00 -10.49 -13.30
N ASP A 393 1.71 -10.34 -12.19
CA ASP A 393 3.17 -10.37 -12.18
C ASP A 393 3.77 -11.41 -11.21
N ASP A 394 2.95 -12.33 -10.71
CA ASP A 394 3.30 -13.34 -9.69
C ASP A 394 3.95 -12.73 -8.43
N GLY A 395 3.42 -11.57 -8.01
CA GLY A 395 3.88 -10.87 -6.82
C GLY A 395 3.43 -11.55 -5.53
N GLN A 396 4.22 -11.35 -4.46
CA GLN A 396 3.97 -11.83 -3.11
C GLN A 396 3.66 -10.67 -2.15
N ARG A 397 3.06 -9.60 -2.68
CA ARG A 397 2.65 -8.44 -1.90
C ARG A 397 1.49 -8.80 -1.00
N LYS A 398 1.45 -8.19 0.17
CA LYS A 398 0.40 -8.40 1.16
C LYS A 398 -0.27 -7.10 1.56
N PHE A 399 -1.55 -7.20 1.87
CA PHE A 399 -2.33 -6.09 2.37
C PHE A 399 -2.63 -6.23 3.86
N ILE A 400 -2.77 -5.09 4.52
CA ILE A 400 -3.35 -4.92 5.84
C ILE A 400 -4.51 -3.94 5.67
N LEU A 401 -5.73 -4.41 5.93
CA LEU A 401 -6.92 -3.57 5.86
C LEU A 401 -7.45 -3.32 7.27
N CYS A 402 -7.89 -2.07 7.53
CA CYS A 402 -8.60 -1.74 8.74
C CYS A 402 -9.93 -1.07 8.37
N THR A 403 -11.02 -1.54 8.94
CA THR A 403 -12.35 -0.92 8.83
C THR A 403 -13.15 -1.18 10.09
N ASN A 404 -13.99 -0.22 10.48
CA ASN A 404 -14.95 -0.47 11.55
C ASN A 404 -16.06 -1.42 11.06
N ASN A 405 -16.97 -1.79 11.96
CA ASN A 405 -18.13 -2.61 11.61
C ASN A 405 -19.45 -1.81 11.70
N GLU A 406 -19.38 -0.51 11.51
CA GLU A 406 -20.57 0.32 11.39
C GLU A 406 -21.36 -0.13 10.15
N ASN A 407 -22.68 -0.22 10.29
CA ASN A 407 -23.57 -0.80 9.28
C ASN A 407 -23.09 -2.18 8.77
N LYS A 408 -22.36 -2.92 9.63
CA LYS A 408 -21.79 -4.24 9.35
C LYS A 408 -20.83 -4.30 8.15
N ILE A 409 -20.18 -3.18 7.83
CA ILE A 409 -19.33 -3.05 6.66
C ILE A 409 -18.17 -4.07 6.64
N ALA A 410 -17.55 -4.34 7.79
CA ALA A 410 -16.47 -5.33 7.87
C ALA A 410 -16.98 -6.75 7.60
N GLU A 411 -18.11 -7.12 8.19
CA GLU A 411 -18.63 -8.50 8.18
C GLU A 411 -19.47 -8.83 6.95
N GLU A 412 -20.29 -7.88 6.47
CA GLU A 412 -21.24 -8.12 5.38
C GLU A 412 -20.78 -7.57 4.02
N VAL A 413 -19.72 -6.74 3.97
CA VAL A 413 -19.23 -6.15 2.73
C VAL A 413 -17.75 -6.49 2.47
N CYS A 414 -16.85 -5.99 3.32
CA CYS A 414 -15.41 -6.10 3.11
C CYS A 414 -14.91 -7.55 3.07
N TYR A 415 -15.19 -8.31 4.13
CA TYR A 415 -14.78 -9.71 4.20
C TYR A 415 -15.43 -10.59 3.12
N PRO A 416 -16.76 -10.53 2.86
CA PRO A 416 -17.36 -11.31 1.79
C PRO A 416 -16.81 -10.97 0.40
N ARG A 417 -16.54 -9.69 0.10
CA ARG A 417 -15.91 -9.28 -1.16
C ARG A 417 -14.53 -9.93 -1.31
N ILE A 418 -13.64 -9.81 -0.30
CA ILE A 418 -12.30 -10.40 -0.35
C ILE A 418 -12.40 -11.91 -0.54
N LYS A 419 -13.27 -12.57 0.22
CA LYS A 419 -13.52 -14.01 0.12
C LYS A 419 -13.94 -14.41 -1.31
N LYS A 420 -14.87 -13.68 -1.92
CA LYS A 420 -15.33 -13.93 -3.30
C LYS A 420 -14.24 -13.72 -4.35
N VAL A 421 -13.38 -12.74 -4.18
CA VAL A 421 -12.23 -12.55 -5.07
C VAL A 421 -11.23 -13.70 -4.95
N ILE A 422 -11.01 -14.23 -3.74
CA ILE A 422 -10.16 -15.39 -3.51
C ILE A 422 -10.76 -16.67 -4.11
N GLU A 423 -12.04 -16.93 -3.87
CA GLU A 423 -12.74 -18.15 -4.32
C GLU A 423 -13.09 -18.13 -5.81
N GLY A 424 -13.21 -16.95 -6.41
CA GLY A 424 -13.72 -16.72 -7.76
C GLY A 424 -15.24 -16.54 -7.80
N HIS A 425 -15.74 -16.03 -8.93
CA HIS A 425 -17.17 -15.81 -9.16
C HIS A 425 -17.61 -16.39 -10.49
N LYS A 426 -18.66 -17.23 -10.48
CA LYS A 426 -19.10 -17.99 -11.67
C LYS A 426 -19.63 -17.10 -12.79
N ASP A 427 -20.27 -15.98 -12.46
CA ASP A 427 -20.92 -15.07 -13.40
C ASP A 427 -20.00 -13.91 -13.84
N TYR A 428 -18.80 -13.79 -13.26
CA TYR A 428 -17.78 -12.83 -13.62
C TYR A 428 -16.53 -13.58 -14.07
N THR A 429 -16.45 -13.83 -15.38
CA THR A 429 -15.35 -14.58 -16.01
C THR A 429 -13.98 -13.92 -15.79
N ASP A 430 -13.96 -12.61 -15.57
CA ASP A 430 -12.73 -11.85 -15.26
C ASP A 430 -12.26 -12.03 -13.81
N ILE A 431 -13.14 -12.54 -12.90
CA ILE A 431 -12.80 -12.85 -11.51
C ILE A 431 -12.65 -14.37 -11.35
N THR A 432 -11.73 -14.94 -12.09
CA THR A 432 -11.21 -16.28 -11.78
C THR A 432 -10.47 -16.18 -10.45
N GLY A 433 -10.81 -17.03 -9.46
CA GLY A 433 -10.26 -16.98 -8.11
C GLY A 433 -8.77 -16.66 -8.04
N ILE A 434 -8.42 -15.75 -7.17
CA ILE A 434 -7.04 -15.30 -6.98
C ILE A 434 -6.52 -15.89 -5.67
N THR A 435 -5.62 -16.85 -5.77
CA THR A 435 -5.02 -17.52 -4.60
C THR A 435 -4.41 -16.50 -3.62
N ALA A 436 -4.93 -16.43 -2.41
CA ALA A 436 -4.44 -15.58 -1.34
C ALA A 436 -4.87 -16.10 0.03
N ASN A 437 -4.08 -15.82 1.07
CA ASN A 437 -4.41 -16.15 2.45
C ASN A 437 -4.90 -14.92 3.20
N LEU A 438 -5.81 -15.10 4.16
CA LEU A 438 -6.37 -14.02 4.94
C LEU A 438 -6.57 -14.44 6.39
N LYS A 439 -6.13 -13.61 7.32
CA LYS A 439 -6.54 -13.65 8.73
C LYS A 439 -7.41 -12.46 9.08
N TYR A 440 -8.42 -12.73 9.90
CA TYR A 440 -9.36 -11.73 10.36
C TYR A 440 -9.16 -11.50 11.85
N PHE A 441 -8.98 -10.24 12.23
CA PHE A 441 -8.82 -9.80 13.62
C PHE A 441 -9.88 -8.78 13.99
N LYS A 442 -10.19 -8.70 15.30
CA LYS A 442 -10.93 -7.59 15.91
C LYS A 442 -10.01 -6.86 16.89
N THR A 443 -10.20 -5.56 17.02
CA THR A 443 -9.57 -4.80 18.10
C THR A 443 -10.27 -5.16 19.43
N ASP A 444 -9.47 -5.39 20.46
CA ASP A 444 -9.89 -5.64 21.83
C ASP A 444 -9.02 -4.80 22.78
N PHE A 445 -9.25 -4.80 24.09
CA PHE A 445 -8.62 -3.87 25.01
C PHE A 445 -8.17 -4.51 26.31
N VAL A 446 -7.06 -3.97 26.84
CA VAL A 446 -6.58 -4.23 28.21
C VAL A 446 -6.52 -2.90 28.95
N ASP A 447 -6.88 -2.89 30.23
CA ASP A 447 -6.80 -1.68 31.05
C ASP A 447 -5.36 -1.16 31.11
N ALA A 448 -5.18 0.15 30.94
CA ALA A 448 -3.86 0.80 30.85
C ALA A 448 -3.19 1.01 32.22
N GLU A 449 -3.92 0.85 33.33
CA GLU A 449 -3.38 0.99 34.67
C GLU A 449 -2.16 0.08 34.86
N PRO A 450 -0.98 0.60 35.28
CA PRO A 450 0.27 -0.15 35.28
C PRO A 450 0.42 -1.03 36.53
N ASN A 451 -0.54 -1.94 36.76
CA ASN A 451 -0.49 -2.96 37.80
C ASN A 451 -0.12 -4.33 37.24
N ASP A 452 0.34 -5.25 38.09
CA ASP A 452 0.79 -6.58 37.67
C ASP A 452 -0.30 -7.40 36.99
N LYS A 453 -1.55 -7.29 37.45
CA LYS A 453 -2.70 -7.97 36.84
C LYS A 453 -2.90 -7.56 35.38
N ASN A 454 -2.83 -6.27 35.08
CA ASN A 454 -2.99 -5.76 33.74
C ASN A 454 -1.78 -6.07 32.85
N LYS A 455 -0.56 -6.07 33.40
CA LYS A 455 0.65 -6.53 32.71
C LYS A 455 0.55 -8.00 32.31
N ILE A 456 0.10 -8.87 33.20
CA ILE A 456 -0.14 -10.28 32.92
C ILE A 456 -1.21 -10.44 31.85
N LYS A 457 -2.36 -9.73 31.97
CA LYS A 457 -3.44 -9.77 31.00
C LYS A 457 -2.97 -9.30 29.61
N LEU A 458 -2.22 -8.18 29.53
CA LEU A 458 -1.66 -7.68 28.28
C LEU A 458 -0.74 -8.72 27.62
N THR A 459 0.13 -9.37 28.39
CA THR A 459 1.03 -10.40 27.88
C THR A 459 0.28 -11.58 27.28
N HIS A 460 -0.74 -12.08 27.94
CA HIS A 460 -1.56 -13.18 27.41
C HIS A 460 -2.33 -12.79 26.13
N GLN A 461 -2.86 -11.56 26.08
CA GLN A 461 -3.61 -11.05 24.92
C GLN A 461 -2.72 -10.51 23.81
N ALA A 462 -1.40 -10.43 24.01
CA ALA A 462 -0.47 -9.97 22.98
C ALA A 462 -0.05 -11.06 22.00
N THR A 463 -0.43 -12.32 22.20
CA THR A 463 0.00 -13.46 21.36
C THR A 463 -0.25 -13.17 19.87
N GLU A 464 -1.44 -12.76 19.51
CA GLU A 464 -1.81 -12.43 18.12
C GLU A 464 -0.99 -11.26 17.58
N MET A 465 -0.76 -10.23 18.38
CA MET A 465 0.06 -9.08 17.99
C MET A 465 1.52 -9.50 17.72
N LEU A 466 2.07 -10.40 18.51
CA LEU A 466 3.43 -10.93 18.34
C LEU A 466 3.52 -11.77 17.07
N CYS A 467 2.53 -12.63 16.82
CA CYS A 467 2.43 -13.40 15.57
C CYS A 467 2.30 -12.47 14.34
N VAL A 468 1.49 -11.42 14.44
CA VAL A 468 1.35 -10.40 13.39
C VAL A 468 2.65 -9.65 13.14
N LYS A 469 3.39 -9.29 14.20
CA LYS A 469 4.67 -8.57 14.11
C LYS A 469 5.73 -9.37 13.39
N GLU A 470 5.81 -10.68 13.67
CA GLU A 470 6.81 -11.59 13.14
C GLU A 470 6.33 -12.32 11.85
N GLY A 471 5.04 -12.23 11.53
CA GLY A 471 4.46 -12.92 10.38
C GLY A 471 4.38 -14.44 10.55
N THR A 472 4.34 -14.96 11.79
CA THR A 472 4.36 -16.38 12.12
C THR A 472 2.99 -16.82 12.61
N PHE A 473 2.27 -17.61 11.83
CA PHE A 473 0.88 -17.95 12.13
C PHE A 473 0.63 -19.46 12.32
N GLU A 474 1.55 -20.30 11.86
CA GLU A 474 1.44 -21.76 12.05
C GLU A 474 1.90 -22.13 13.46
N LYS A 475 0.97 -22.69 14.26
CA LYS A 475 1.25 -23.12 15.62
C LYS A 475 2.01 -24.44 15.62
N MET A 476 3.22 -24.45 16.22
CA MET A 476 4.08 -25.64 16.37
C MET A 476 3.96 -26.27 17.74
N ILE A 477 3.97 -25.46 18.79
CA ILE A 477 3.85 -25.89 20.19
C ILE A 477 2.86 -24.96 20.89
N ASP A 478 1.95 -25.54 21.66
CA ASP A 478 0.93 -24.84 22.44
C ASP A 478 0.78 -25.50 23.80
N ASN A 479 1.52 -25.01 24.78
CA ASN A 479 1.35 -25.43 26.16
C ASN A 479 1.05 -24.22 27.08
N GLU A 480 0.80 -24.47 28.35
CA GLU A 480 0.41 -23.42 29.30
C GLU A 480 1.55 -22.45 29.63
N LYS A 481 2.82 -22.87 29.49
CA LYS A 481 3.99 -22.09 29.88
C LYS A 481 4.62 -21.33 28.73
N PHE A 482 4.57 -21.91 27.50
CA PHE A 482 5.09 -21.25 26.30
C PHE A 482 4.40 -21.74 25.04
N LYS A 483 4.50 -20.92 23.97
CA LYS A 483 4.07 -21.30 22.61
C LYS A 483 5.16 -21.02 21.60
N ILE A 484 5.16 -21.80 20.51
CA ILE A 484 6.03 -21.57 19.36
C ILE A 484 5.17 -21.54 18.11
N PHE A 485 5.32 -20.46 17.33
CA PHE A 485 4.71 -20.29 16.03
C PHE A 485 5.80 -20.21 14.96
N LYS A 486 5.47 -20.52 13.71
CA LYS A 486 6.40 -20.42 12.59
C LYS A 486 5.75 -19.83 11.34
N ASN A 487 6.59 -19.43 10.39
CA ASN A 487 6.33 -19.38 8.96
C ASN A 487 7.39 -20.25 8.24
N SER A 488 7.69 -20.00 6.96
CA SER A 488 8.66 -20.79 6.18
C SER A 488 10.07 -20.81 6.79
N ASP A 489 10.56 -19.71 7.37
CA ASP A 489 11.97 -19.50 7.73
C ASP A 489 12.20 -18.84 9.10
N HIS A 490 11.12 -18.43 9.76
CA HIS A 490 11.19 -17.70 11.03
C HIS A 490 10.25 -18.31 12.08
N TYR A 491 10.65 -18.20 13.36
CA TYR A 491 9.89 -18.70 14.49
C TYR A 491 9.63 -17.59 15.51
N THR A 492 8.47 -17.63 16.14
CA THR A 492 8.12 -16.79 17.30
C THR A 492 7.91 -17.65 18.52
N GLY A 493 8.74 -17.46 19.54
CA GLY A 493 8.57 -18.06 20.87
C GLY A 493 7.94 -17.06 21.84
N ILE A 494 6.94 -17.49 22.59
CA ILE A 494 6.31 -16.67 23.65
C ILE A 494 6.35 -17.48 24.93
N ILE A 495 7.03 -17.00 25.95
CA ILE A 495 7.25 -17.67 27.24
C ILE A 495 6.56 -16.85 28.32
N TRP A 496 5.54 -17.42 28.96
CA TRP A 496 4.83 -16.78 30.09
C TRP A 496 5.38 -17.15 31.44
N ASP A 497 6.00 -18.34 31.56
CA ASP A 497 6.62 -18.83 32.79
C ASP A 497 8.13 -18.97 32.56
N GLN A 498 8.92 -18.11 33.20
CA GLN A 498 10.38 -18.11 33.09
C GLN A 498 11.01 -19.45 33.45
N THR A 499 10.37 -20.25 34.34
CA THR A 499 10.85 -21.58 34.71
C THR A 499 10.84 -22.57 33.53
N ALA A 500 10.13 -22.24 32.46
CA ALA A 500 10.07 -23.05 31.23
C ALA A 500 11.19 -22.70 30.22
N ILE A 501 12.08 -21.75 30.47
CA ILE A 501 13.19 -21.40 29.58
C ILE A 501 14.03 -22.65 29.20
N PRO A 502 14.44 -23.54 30.12
CA PRO A 502 15.20 -24.73 29.77
C PRO A 502 14.41 -25.72 28.87
N GLU A 503 13.09 -25.84 29.08
CA GLU A 503 12.23 -26.67 28.23
C GLU A 503 12.05 -26.05 26.85
N PHE A 504 11.84 -24.75 26.77
CA PHE A 504 11.78 -24.01 25.51
C PHE A 504 13.07 -24.17 24.71
N LYS A 505 14.26 -24.05 25.32
CA LYS A 505 15.56 -24.23 24.65
C LYS A 505 15.70 -25.62 24.05
N ARG A 506 15.29 -26.67 24.78
CA ARG A 506 15.24 -28.03 24.23
C ARG A 506 14.26 -28.16 23.05
N ALA A 507 13.12 -27.50 23.12
CA ALA A 507 12.11 -27.52 22.06
C ALA A 507 12.58 -26.85 20.75
N ILE A 508 13.53 -25.91 20.81
CA ILE A 508 14.12 -25.26 19.63
C ILE A 508 15.44 -25.91 19.18
N GLU A 509 15.99 -26.84 19.92
CA GLU A 509 17.20 -27.58 19.57
C GLU A 509 17.00 -28.32 18.24
N GLY A 510 17.98 -28.29 17.35
CA GLY A 510 17.90 -28.93 16.03
C GLY A 510 17.02 -28.24 15.00
N LYS A 511 16.21 -27.22 15.35
CA LYS A 511 15.42 -26.46 14.37
C LYS A 511 16.31 -25.46 13.64
N ILE A 512 16.15 -25.41 12.31
CA ILE A 512 16.88 -24.47 11.46
C ILE A 512 16.02 -23.19 11.31
N GLY A 513 16.62 -22.02 11.53
CA GLY A 513 15.95 -20.71 11.41
C GLY A 513 16.25 -19.79 12.58
N LYS A 514 15.76 -18.55 12.47
CA LYS A 514 15.86 -17.52 13.52
C LYS A 514 14.62 -17.50 14.38
N PHE A 515 14.80 -17.21 15.66
CA PHE A 515 13.72 -17.11 16.63
C PHE A 515 13.62 -15.69 17.18
N SER A 516 12.44 -15.07 17.10
CA SER A 516 12.06 -13.93 17.93
C SER A 516 11.39 -14.50 19.18
N VAL A 517 12.02 -14.29 20.34
CA VAL A 517 11.54 -14.85 21.62
C VAL A 517 11.11 -13.74 22.56
N TYR A 518 9.89 -13.84 22.99
CA TYR A 518 9.23 -12.91 23.90
C TYR A 518 9.07 -13.56 25.26
N VAL A 519 9.75 -13.00 26.28
CA VAL A 519 9.72 -13.56 27.63
C VAL A 519 8.95 -12.60 28.54
N PHE A 520 7.99 -13.14 29.29
CA PHE A 520 7.26 -12.36 30.27
C PHE A 520 8.15 -11.94 31.43
N SER A 521 8.13 -10.63 31.74
CA SER A 521 8.73 -10.05 32.92
C SER A 521 7.84 -8.93 33.45
N LEU A 522 7.69 -8.84 34.77
CA LEU A 522 7.02 -7.70 35.43
C LEU A 522 7.89 -6.43 35.38
N GLY A 523 9.20 -6.60 35.25
CA GLY A 523 10.19 -5.56 35.05
C GLY A 523 10.61 -5.41 33.59
N ASP A 524 11.87 -5.06 33.35
CA ASP A 524 12.49 -4.85 32.04
C ASP A 524 13.70 -5.81 31.85
N GLU A 525 13.59 -7.00 32.41
CA GLU A 525 14.64 -8.02 32.33
C GLU A 525 14.73 -8.58 30.92
N THR A 526 15.94 -8.70 30.38
CA THR A 526 16.19 -9.14 29.00
C THR A 526 16.47 -10.64 28.88
N PHE A 527 16.78 -11.33 29.96
CA PHE A 527 17.10 -12.77 30.01
C PHE A 527 18.29 -13.19 29.11
N ASP A 528 19.20 -12.26 28.79
CA ASP A 528 20.34 -12.51 27.91
C ASP A 528 21.25 -13.63 28.42
N ASP A 529 21.44 -13.72 29.73
CA ASP A 529 22.31 -14.74 30.39
C ASP A 529 21.70 -16.14 30.23
N GLU A 530 20.39 -16.30 30.38
CA GLU A 530 19.69 -17.58 30.24
C GLU A 530 19.71 -18.13 28.83
N PHE A 531 19.88 -17.23 27.83
CA PHE A 531 19.93 -17.60 26.41
C PHE A 531 21.33 -17.48 25.80
N ALA A 532 22.39 -17.29 26.60
CA ALA A 532 23.75 -17.06 26.13
C ALA A 532 24.27 -18.18 25.19
N ASP A 533 23.92 -19.43 25.43
CA ASP A 533 24.28 -20.61 24.63
C ASP A 533 23.58 -20.71 23.26
N VAL A 534 22.46 -20.01 23.07
CA VAL A 534 21.68 -19.99 21.84
C VAL A 534 21.54 -18.58 21.23
N LYS A 535 22.33 -17.62 21.72
CA LYS A 535 22.24 -16.19 21.37
C LYS A 535 22.32 -15.90 19.86
N GLN A 536 23.07 -16.70 19.09
CA GLN A 536 23.17 -16.52 17.63
C GLN A 536 21.87 -16.83 16.89
N LYS A 537 20.98 -17.60 17.50
CA LYS A 537 19.73 -18.12 16.94
C LYS A 537 18.51 -17.33 17.40
N VAL A 538 18.60 -16.65 18.54
CA VAL A 538 17.48 -16.06 19.27
C VAL A 538 17.63 -14.54 19.37
N ASN A 539 16.55 -13.81 19.07
CA ASN A 539 16.40 -12.38 19.34
C ASN A 539 15.38 -12.21 20.47
N LEU A 540 15.83 -11.69 21.62
CA LEU A 540 15.03 -11.61 22.84
C LEU A 540 14.32 -10.25 22.96
N SER A 541 13.11 -10.26 23.52
CA SER A 541 12.35 -9.06 23.87
C SER A 541 11.50 -9.30 25.11
N PRO A 542 11.61 -8.46 26.15
CA PRO A 542 10.74 -8.56 27.33
C PRO A 542 9.32 -8.09 27.00
N ILE A 543 8.32 -8.81 27.47
CA ILE A 543 6.90 -8.43 27.37
C ILE A 543 6.30 -8.37 28.78
N PRO A 544 5.37 -7.43 29.05
CA PRO A 544 4.72 -6.49 28.14
C PRO A 544 5.49 -5.18 27.89
N GLU A 545 6.65 -4.98 28.47
CA GLU A 545 7.34 -3.68 28.45
C GLU A 545 7.68 -3.19 27.03
N ALA A 546 8.04 -4.10 26.11
CA ALA A 546 8.27 -3.76 24.70
C ALA A 546 7.04 -3.13 24.03
N ILE A 547 5.83 -3.58 24.38
CA ILE A 547 4.55 -3.04 23.90
C ILE A 547 4.26 -1.70 24.58
N LEU A 548 4.39 -1.66 25.91
CA LEU A 548 4.08 -0.49 26.71
C LEU A 548 4.96 0.73 26.35
N ARG A 549 6.23 0.53 25.99
CA ARG A 549 7.10 1.62 25.50
C ARG A 549 6.55 2.30 24.25
N VAL A 550 5.99 1.54 23.31
CA VAL A 550 5.38 2.08 22.09
C VAL A 550 4.13 2.86 22.45
N TYR A 551 3.26 2.29 23.26
CA TYR A 551 1.99 2.92 23.64
C TYR A 551 2.20 4.20 24.46
N ARG A 552 3.15 4.23 25.41
CA ARG A 552 3.50 5.48 26.13
C ARG A 552 3.98 6.59 25.20
N ARG A 553 4.59 6.26 24.07
CA ARG A 553 5.04 7.26 23.08
C ARG A 553 3.87 7.77 22.23
N ILE A 554 2.87 6.92 21.95
CA ILE A 554 1.70 7.26 21.13
C ILE A 554 0.67 8.06 21.91
N PHE A 555 0.38 7.64 23.14
CA PHE A 555 -0.75 8.18 23.94
C PHE A 555 -0.33 9.29 24.93
N ARG A 556 0.86 9.86 24.78
CA ARG A 556 1.35 11.00 25.57
C ARG A 556 0.88 12.35 25.04
#